data_e36424146706059ebfb7b7f1d778459f
#
_entry.id   e36424146706059ebfb7b7f1d778459f
#
_cell.length_a   1.000
_cell.length_b   1.000
_cell.length_c   1.000
_cell.angle_alpha   90.00
_cell.angle_beta   90.00
_cell.angle_gamma   90.00
#
_symmetry.space_group_name_H-M   'P 1'
#
loop_
_entity.id
_entity.type
_entity.pdbx_description
1 polymer ?
#
loop_
_entity_poly.entity_id
_entity_poly.type
_entity_poly.pdbx_seq_one_letter_code
_entity_poly.pdbx_strand_id
1 'polypeptide(L)'
;MSLKEQDNEYAIDVTDVTKVYRLYEKPIDRLKESMSISHKNYHRDFYALNRLSFRVKKGETVGIIGTNGSGKSTILKIITGVLTPTTGEVVVDGKISALLELGAGFNMDYTGIENIYMNGTMMGYTKKEMDAKLQDILDFAEIGDFVYQPVKTYSSGMFVRLAFALAINVDPEILIVDEALSVGDVFFQSKCYRRMEEIRKKGTTILMVTHDMGSIIKYCDRVVLLNKGEFIAEGPAGRVVDMYKKILAGQLDALKTELERERLRKEGAAASGDQSDGVQAQSAAGDSGQVELSDFSGGMELDCEPQGQQGRFMKDQLTINYDRTEYGDGRAEIVDLGLFDERGNITNLLLKGELFTIKERIHFNTEIQAPIFTYTIKDKKGTELTGTNTMFEGADIKPVKRGDEYVVEFTQKMTLQGGEYLLSMSCTGFEQGEHVVYHRLYNVTNITVISNKNTVGVYDMESQVRAEKTEA
;
A
#
# COMPACT_ATOMS: atom_id res chain seq x y z
N MET A 1 24.70 34.38 19.10
CA MET A 1 24.31 33.18 19.87
C MET A 1 23.37 32.37 19.00
N SER A 2 23.82 31.22 18.60
CA SER A 2 23.31 30.38 17.51
C SER A 2 21.99 29.73 17.86
N LEU A 3 20.94 29.99 17.07
CA LEU A 3 19.68 29.24 16.98
C LEU A 3 19.85 28.06 16.00
N LYS A 4 20.63 27.05 16.37
CA LYS A 4 20.80 25.82 15.60
C LYS A 4 21.25 24.67 16.50
N GLU A 5 20.32 24.16 17.28
CA GLU A 5 20.33 22.79 17.83
C GLU A 5 18.90 22.50 18.32
N GLN A 6 17.92 22.59 17.42
CA GLN A 6 16.71 21.79 17.55
C GLN A 6 17.03 20.49 16.82
N ASP A 7 17.08 19.39 17.58
CA ASP A 7 17.11 18.04 17.03
C ASP A 7 16.05 17.95 15.93
N ASN A 8 16.49 17.90 14.67
CA ASN A 8 15.56 17.92 13.55
C ASN A 8 14.90 16.53 13.47
N GLU A 9 13.69 16.43 13.96
CA GLU A 9 12.90 15.18 13.98
C GLU A 9 12.66 14.65 12.55
N TYR A 10 12.76 15.50 11.54
CA TYR A 10 12.46 15.20 10.14
C TYR A 10 13.73 14.99 9.32
N ALA A 11 13.76 13.89 8.56
CA ALA A 11 14.79 13.63 7.57
C ALA A 11 14.53 14.37 6.25
N ILE A 12 13.26 14.58 5.91
CA ILE A 12 12.84 15.32 4.71
C ILE A 12 11.69 16.25 5.09
N ASP A 13 11.82 17.55 4.77
CA ASP A 13 10.75 18.56 4.90
C ASP A 13 10.51 19.20 3.53
N VAL A 14 9.30 19.00 3.00
CA VAL A 14 8.82 19.54 1.73
C VAL A 14 7.79 20.61 2.06
N THR A 15 8.07 21.87 1.72
CA THR A 15 7.21 23.00 2.06
C THR A 15 6.83 23.81 0.82
N ASP A 16 5.51 23.82 0.51
CA ASP A 16 4.86 24.61 -0.56
C ASP A 16 5.53 24.46 -1.94
N VAL A 17 6.02 23.26 -2.26
CA VAL A 17 6.79 22.97 -3.47
C VAL A 17 5.90 23.00 -4.70
N THR A 18 6.24 23.87 -5.64
CA THR A 18 5.60 23.96 -6.95
C THR A 18 6.64 23.75 -8.04
N LYS A 19 6.31 22.97 -9.06
CA LYS A 19 7.11 22.80 -10.26
C LYS A 19 6.28 23.03 -11.50
N VAL A 20 6.62 24.09 -12.25
CA VAL A 20 5.96 24.47 -13.50
C VAL A 20 6.89 24.24 -14.67
N TYR A 21 6.37 23.59 -15.71
CA TYR A 21 7.04 23.49 -17.01
C TYR A 21 6.30 24.35 -18.02
N ARG A 22 7.06 25.15 -18.80
CA ARG A 22 6.51 25.92 -19.91
C ARG A 22 6.47 25.06 -21.14
N LEU A 23 5.25 24.71 -21.59
CA LEU A 23 5.04 23.91 -22.80
C LEU A 23 4.79 24.84 -23.98
N TYR A 24 5.61 24.72 -25.02
CA TYR A 24 5.46 25.45 -26.27
C TYR A 24 4.90 24.52 -27.33
N GLU A 25 3.90 24.98 -28.10
CA GLU A 25 3.33 24.18 -29.20
C GLU A 25 4.34 23.98 -30.33
N LYS A 26 5.18 24.99 -30.57
CA LYS A 26 6.24 24.97 -31.59
C LYS A 26 7.57 25.42 -31.00
N PRO A 27 8.70 24.82 -31.36
CA PRO A 27 10.02 25.26 -30.89
C PRO A 27 10.31 26.75 -31.12
N ILE A 28 9.78 27.32 -32.24
CA ILE A 28 9.95 28.72 -32.58
C ILE A 28 9.21 29.68 -31.63
N ASP A 29 8.18 29.20 -30.91
CA ASP A 29 7.39 30.04 -30.02
C ASP A 29 8.18 30.40 -28.76
N ARG A 30 9.14 29.58 -28.34
CA ARG A 30 10.11 29.88 -27.29
C ARG A 30 11.01 31.04 -27.69
N LEU A 31 11.45 31.06 -28.97
CA LEU A 31 12.27 32.15 -29.49
C LEU A 31 11.45 33.44 -29.61
N LYS A 32 10.23 33.38 -30.13
CA LYS A 32 9.31 34.52 -30.24
C LYS A 32 9.01 35.13 -28.88
N GLU A 33 8.82 34.32 -27.85
CA GLU A 33 8.55 34.76 -26.50
C GLU A 33 9.78 35.53 -25.94
N SER A 34 10.98 34.96 -26.08
CA SER A 34 12.21 35.60 -25.62
C SER A 34 12.53 36.93 -26.33
N MET A 35 12.05 37.11 -27.57
CA MET A 35 12.26 38.34 -28.39
C MET A 35 11.04 39.28 -28.33
N SER A 36 9.99 38.95 -27.64
CA SER A 36 8.76 39.75 -27.58
C SER A 36 8.90 40.95 -26.66
N ILE A 37 8.97 42.16 -27.23
CA ILE A 37 9.01 43.46 -26.52
C ILE A 37 7.68 43.64 -25.73
N SER A 38 6.59 43.07 -26.18
CA SER A 38 5.28 43.19 -25.54
C SER A 38 4.99 42.13 -24.46
N HIS A 39 5.97 41.32 -24.06
CA HIS A 39 5.84 40.21 -23.09
C HIS A 39 4.67 39.27 -23.36
N LYS A 40 4.36 39.01 -24.63
CA LYS A 40 3.28 38.10 -25.01
C LYS A 40 3.71 36.66 -24.71
N ASN A 41 2.95 35.95 -23.86
CA ASN A 41 3.17 34.55 -23.54
C ASN A 41 2.76 33.66 -24.72
N TYR A 42 3.66 32.79 -25.15
CA TYR A 42 3.43 31.77 -26.20
C TYR A 42 3.50 30.34 -25.63
N HIS A 43 3.64 30.20 -24.32
CA HIS A 43 3.65 28.92 -23.63
C HIS A 43 2.35 28.68 -22.87
N ARG A 44 2.10 27.42 -22.58
CA ARG A 44 1.11 26.96 -21.60
C ARG A 44 1.86 26.45 -20.38
N ASP A 45 1.47 26.90 -19.18
CA ASP A 45 2.00 26.40 -17.95
C ASP A 45 1.45 25.01 -17.66
N PHE A 46 2.34 24.06 -17.36
CA PHE A 46 2.02 22.74 -16.90
C PHE A 46 2.56 22.56 -15.47
N TYR A 47 1.65 22.43 -14.53
CA TYR A 47 1.97 22.24 -13.13
C TYR A 47 2.23 20.75 -12.88
N ALA A 48 3.52 20.35 -12.86
CA ALA A 48 3.90 18.99 -12.51
C ALA A 48 3.76 18.74 -11.00
N LEU A 49 3.95 19.80 -10.18
CA LEU A 49 3.63 19.85 -8.76
C LEU A 49 2.99 21.21 -8.45
N ASN A 50 1.99 21.22 -7.58
CA ASN A 50 1.24 22.40 -7.20
C ASN A 50 1.13 22.49 -5.68
N ARG A 51 1.98 23.32 -5.03
CA ARG A 51 1.99 23.62 -3.60
C ARG A 51 2.02 22.39 -2.71
N LEU A 52 2.89 21.44 -3.05
CA LEU A 52 3.04 20.18 -2.31
C LEU A 52 3.78 20.41 -0.99
N SER A 53 3.20 19.91 0.11
CA SER A 53 3.82 19.94 1.44
C SER A 53 3.62 18.62 2.15
N PHE A 54 4.70 18.03 2.64
CA PHE A 54 4.72 16.86 3.53
C PHE A 54 6.08 16.72 4.21
N ARG A 55 6.14 15.94 5.29
CA ARG A 55 7.37 15.71 6.05
C ARG A 55 7.59 14.21 6.23
N VAL A 56 8.85 13.80 6.32
CA VAL A 56 9.25 12.42 6.62
C VAL A 56 10.11 12.42 7.88
N LYS A 57 9.70 11.66 8.88
CA LYS A 57 10.47 11.55 10.14
C LYS A 57 11.69 10.66 9.94
N LYS A 58 12.74 10.88 10.75
CA LYS A 58 13.90 10.01 10.78
C LYS A 58 13.49 8.58 11.17
N GLY A 59 13.95 7.59 10.39
CA GLY A 59 13.61 6.18 10.59
C GLY A 59 12.23 5.75 10.11
N GLU A 60 11.41 6.67 9.55
CA GLU A 60 10.10 6.35 8.98
C GLU A 60 10.22 5.79 7.56
N THR A 61 9.36 4.84 7.21
CA THR A 61 9.18 4.38 5.83
C THR A 61 7.92 4.99 5.25
N VAL A 62 8.07 5.93 4.30
CA VAL A 62 6.95 6.63 3.67
C VAL A 62 6.81 6.21 2.22
N GLY A 63 5.60 5.80 1.83
CA GLY A 63 5.23 5.55 0.43
C GLY A 63 4.70 6.80 -0.25
N ILE A 64 5.03 7.02 -1.51
CA ILE A 64 4.35 8.02 -2.37
C ILE A 64 3.63 7.27 -3.48
N ILE A 65 2.31 7.36 -3.51
CA ILE A 65 1.48 6.74 -4.54
C ILE A 65 0.67 7.78 -5.31
N GLY A 66 0.18 7.39 -6.48
CA GLY A 66 -0.63 8.26 -7.33
C GLY A 66 -0.64 7.80 -8.77
N THR A 67 -1.56 8.35 -9.57
CA THR A 67 -1.72 8.02 -10.99
C THR A 67 -0.47 8.38 -11.81
N ASN A 68 -0.38 7.86 -13.03
CA ASN A 68 0.67 8.29 -13.96
C ASN A 68 0.57 9.79 -14.22
N GLY A 69 1.72 10.48 -14.20
CA GLY A 69 1.75 11.94 -14.31
C GLY A 69 1.33 12.70 -13.05
N SER A 70 1.15 12.04 -11.89
CA SER A 70 0.81 12.72 -10.63
C SER A 70 1.95 13.48 -9.97
N GLY A 71 3.17 13.45 -10.52
CA GLY A 71 4.31 14.21 -10.03
C GLY A 71 5.29 13.41 -9.14
N LYS A 72 5.10 12.09 -8.95
CA LYS A 72 5.97 11.24 -8.10
C LYS A 72 7.46 11.38 -8.45
N SER A 73 7.83 11.10 -9.68
CA SER A 73 9.23 11.20 -10.11
C SER A 73 9.76 12.65 -10.09
N THR A 74 8.87 13.65 -10.24
CA THR A 74 9.25 15.06 -10.15
C THR A 74 9.63 15.44 -8.73
N ILE A 75 8.83 15.04 -7.73
CA ILE A 75 9.15 15.35 -6.32
C ILE A 75 10.40 14.59 -5.87
N LEU A 76 10.58 13.32 -6.29
CA LEU A 76 11.79 12.57 -5.97
C LEU A 76 13.05 13.26 -6.55
N LYS A 77 13.01 13.73 -7.80
CA LYS A 77 14.13 14.48 -8.42
C LYS A 77 14.42 15.80 -7.69
N ILE A 78 13.42 16.43 -7.10
CA ILE A 78 13.61 17.64 -6.28
C ILE A 78 14.24 17.26 -4.94
N ILE A 79 13.78 16.23 -4.26
CA ILE A 79 14.33 15.76 -2.97
C ILE A 79 15.80 15.36 -3.14
N THR A 80 16.15 14.68 -4.24
CA THR A 80 17.55 14.28 -4.53
C THR A 80 18.43 15.43 -5.03
N GLY A 81 17.89 16.63 -5.20
CA GLY A 81 18.64 17.80 -5.69
C GLY A 81 18.93 17.80 -7.19
N VAL A 82 18.45 16.80 -7.95
CA VAL A 82 18.60 16.74 -9.43
C VAL A 82 17.78 17.81 -10.13
N LEU A 83 16.67 18.22 -9.52
CA LEU A 83 15.74 19.20 -10.08
C LEU A 83 15.43 20.29 -9.04
N THR A 84 15.55 21.56 -9.44
CA THR A 84 15.12 22.68 -8.59
C THR A 84 13.62 22.94 -8.69
N PRO A 85 12.91 23.21 -7.58
CA PRO A 85 11.52 23.63 -7.62
C PRO A 85 11.38 25.02 -8.28
N THR A 86 10.18 25.36 -8.75
CA THR A 86 9.86 26.70 -9.24
C THR A 86 9.62 27.65 -8.06
N THR A 87 8.90 27.19 -7.04
CA THR A 87 8.69 27.86 -5.75
C THR A 87 8.65 26.81 -4.63
N GLY A 88 8.78 27.27 -3.39
CA GLY A 88 8.83 26.40 -2.22
C GLY A 88 10.25 25.90 -1.93
N GLU A 89 10.38 25.09 -0.88
CA GLU A 89 11.66 24.62 -0.37
C GLU A 89 11.60 23.15 -0.01
N VAL A 90 12.74 22.46 -0.18
CA VAL A 90 12.95 21.09 0.31
C VAL A 90 14.21 21.08 1.15
N VAL A 91 14.08 20.69 2.41
CA VAL A 91 15.19 20.50 3.34
C VAL A 91 15.39 18.99 3.54
N VAL A 92 16.63 18.54 3.38
CA VAL A 92 17.02 17.13 3.60
C VAL A 92 18.13 17.09 4.63
N ASP A 93 17.95 16.29 5.66
CA ASP A 93 18.91 16.08 6.73
C ASP A 93 19.39 14.62 6.73
N GLY A 94 20.52 14.39 6.07
CA GLY A 94 21.16 13.07 5.95
C GLY A 94 21.68 12.74 4.54
N LYS A 95 22.53 11.71 4.47
CA LYS A 95 23.08 11.19 3.20
C LYS A 95 22.01 10.38 2.46
N ILE A 96 21.70 10.81 1.23
CA ILE A 96 20.73 10.13 0.36
C ILE A 96 21.44 9.07 -0.49
N SER A 97 20.87 7.85 -0.53
CA SER A 97 21.05 6.91 -1.63
C SER A 97 19.74 6.75 -2.39
N ALA A 98 19.76 6.97 -3.70
CA ALA A 98 18.57 6.93 -4.53
C ALA A 98 18.68 5.87 -5.62
N LEU A 99 17.68 4.98 -5.68
CA LEU A 99 17.52 3.97 -6.72
C LEU A 99 16.70 4.49 -7.92
N LEU A 100 16.54 5.81 -8.06
CA LEU A 100 15.70 6.46 -9.07
C LEU A 100 16.09 6.16 -10.51
N GLU A 101 17.38 6.10 -10.76
CA GLU A 101 17.97 5.82 -12.07
C GLU A 101 19.17 4.90 -11.80
N LEU A 102 18.91 3.59 -11.65
CA LEU A 102 19.96 2.60 -11.38
C LEU A 102 21.14 2.75 -12.35
N GLY A 103 22.32 3.04 -11.79
CA GLY A 103 23.51 3.29 -12.58
C GLY A 103 23.61 4.70 -13.18
N ALA A 104 22.72 5.63 -12.82
CA ALA A 104 22.93 7.05 -13.11
C ALA A 104 24.27 7.49 -12.50
N GLY A 105 25.13 8.07 -13.32
CA GLY A 105 26.49 8.40 -12.92
C GLY A 105 27.53 7.33 -13.17
N PHE A 106 27.17 6.11 -13.63
CA PHE A 106 28.17 5.13 -14.05
C PHE A 106 28.83 5.58 -15.35
N ASN A 107 30.16 5.53 -15.37
CA ASN A 107 30.93 5.70 -16.59
C ASN A 107 31.12 4.33 -17.24
N MET A 108 30.62 4.18 -18.47
CA MET A 108 30.63 2.92 -19.20
C MET A 108 32.06 2.43 -19.55
N ASP A 109 33.02 3.33 -19.63
CA ASP A 109 34.42 3.02 -19.93
C ASP A 109 35.24 2.63 -18.69
N TYR A 110 34.70 2.89 -17.48
CA TYR A 110 35.34 2.52 -16.23
C TYR A 110 34.95 1.11 -15.82
N THR A 111 35.81 0.46 -15.04
CA THR A 111 35.52 -0.83 -14.42
C THR A 111 34.44 -0.71 -13.36
N GLY A 112 33.86 -1.84 -12.94
CA GLY A 112 32.89 -1.86 -11.84
C GLY A 112 33.46 -1.26 -10.56
N ILE A 113 34.71 -1.59 -10.22
CA ILE A 113 35.42 -1.05 -9.04
C ILE A 113 35.54 0.47 -9.11
N GLU A 114 36.02 1.00 -10.25
CA GLU A 114 36.14 2.46 -10.43
C GLU A 114 34.80 3.16 -10.32
N ASN A 115 33.73 2.57 -10.86
CA ASN A 115 32.39 3.10 -10.73
C ASN A 115 31.87 3.08 -9.29
N ILE A 116 32.16 2.01 -8.50
CA ILE A 116 31.81 1.94 -7.06
C ILE A 116 32.44 3.14 -6.32
N TYR A 117 33.73 3.38 -6.49
CA TYR A 117 34.41 4.50 -5.81
C TYR A 117 33.95 5.87 -6.29
N MET A 118 33.78 6.04 -7.59
CA MET A 118 33.31 7.29 -8.18
C MET A 118 31.92 7.66 -7.67
N ASN A 119 30.97 6.75 -7.74
CA ASN A 119 29.61 7.00 -7.28
C ASN A 119 29.55 7.14 -5.74
N GLY A 120 30.31 6.34 -4.98
CA GLY A 120 30.42 6.51 -3.53
C GLY A 120 30.89 7.92 -3.15
N THR A 121 31.87 8.45 -3.88
CA THR A 121 32.36 9.82 -3.68
C THR A 121 31.28 10.85 -4.04
N MET A 122 30.52 10.64 -5.12
CA MET A 122 29.41 11.53 -5.50
C MET A 122 28.28 11.52 -4.46
N MET A 123 28.06 10.39 -3.76
CA MET A 123 27.11 10.25 -2.65
C MET A 123 27.66 10.83 -1.32
N GLY A 124 28.89 11.39 -1.32
CA GLY A 124 29.52 12.02 -0.15
C GLY A 124 30.24 11.04 0.79
N TYR A 125 30.59 9.82 0.33
CA TYR A 125 31.40 8.88 1.08
C TYR A 125 32.90 9.08 0.81
N THR A 126 33.71 8.97 1.86
CA THR A 126 35.17 8.98 1.74
C THR A 126 35.66 7.65 1.17
N LYS A 127 36.89 7.65 0.61
CA LYS A 127 37.51 6.42 0.12
C LYS A 127 37.59 5.34 1.23
N LYS A 128 37.91 5.72 2.46
CA LYS A 128 38.00 4.80 3.60
C LYS A 128 36.65 4.15 3.94
N GLU A 129 35.57 4.91 3.86
CA GLU A 129 34.21 4.38 4.05
C GLU A 129 33.86 3.42 2.93
N MET A 130 34.23 3.73 1.68
CA MET A 130 33.98 2.83 0.55
C MET A 130 34.86 1.55 0.62
N ASP A 131 36.12 1.65 1.05
CA ASP A 131 36.97 0.48 1.26
C ASP A 131 36.34 -0.51 2.26
N ALA A 132 35.72 0.01 3.32
CA ALA A 132 35.03 -0.80 4.32
C ALA A 132 33.75 -1.49 3.80
N LYS A 133 33.11 -0.94 2.76
CA LYS A 133 31.86 -1.44 2.17
C LYS A 133 32.08 -2.25 0.88
N LEU A 134 33.27 -2.19 0.31
CA LEU A 134 33.53 -2.77 -1.00
C LEU A 134 33.18 -4.26 -1.05
N GLN A 135 33.60 -5.04 -0.05
CA GLN A 135 33.35 -6.47 -0.03
C GLN A 135 31.85 -6.79 0.04
N ASP A 136 31.11 -6.08 0.89
CA ASP A 136 29.63 -6.24 1.01
C ASP A 136 28.94 -5.94 -0.32
N ILE A 137 29.40 -4.91 -1.05
CA ILE A 137 28.88 -4.56 -2.37
C ILE A 137 29.15 -5.66 -3.39
N LEU A 138 30.37 -6.20 -3.42
CA LEU A 138 30.77 -7.26 -4.35
C LEU A 138 30.01 -8.56 -4.08
N ASP A 139 29.91 -8.96 -2.80
CA ASP A 139 29.18 -10.17 -2.36
C ASP A 139 27.69 -10.06 -2.65
N PHE A 140 27.15 -8.84 -2.58
CA PHE A 140 25.76 -8.61 -2.93
C PHE A 140 25.51 -8.67 -4.44
N ALA A 141 26.40 -8.06 -5.25
CA ALA A 141 26.25 -7.97 -6.70
C ALA A 141 26.38 -9.33 -7.40
N GLU A 142 27.22 -10.24 -6.89
CA GLU A 142 27.46 -11.59 -7.43
C GLU A 142 27.81 -11.58 -8.93
N ILE A 143 28.67 -10.65 -9.35
CA ILE A 143 29.12 -10.54 -10.76
C ILE A 143 30.54 -11.08 -10.98
N GLY A 144 31.19 -11.59 -9.91
CA GLY A 144 32.54 -12.20 -9.97
C GLY A 144 33.60 -11.27 -10.56
N ASP A 145 34.51 -11.83 -11.31
CA ASP A 145 35.66 -11.10 -11.89
C ASP A 145 35.29 -10.05 -12.92
N PHE A 146 34.02 -10.02 -13.38
CA PHE A 146 33.55 -8.95 -14.28
C PHE A 146 33.65 -7.57 -13.64
N VAL A 147 33.69 -7.47 -12.32
CA VAL A 147 33.87 -6.20 -11.62
C VAL A 147 35.15 -5.46 -12.03
N TYR A 148 36.16 -6.16 -12.50
CA TYR A 148 37.43 -5.61 -13.00
C TYR A 148 37.40 -5.26 -14.49
N GLN A 149 36.29 -5.53 -15.18
CA GLN A 149 36.07 -5.18 -16.59
C GLN A 149 35.29 -3.87 -16.74
N PRO A 150 35.47 -3.16 -17.87
CA PRO A 150 34.67 -1.97 -18.16
C PRO A 150 33.17 -2.29 -18.18
N VAL A 151 32.37 -1.41 -17.58
CA VAL A 151 30.91 -1.61 -17.43
C VAL A 151 30.20 -1.76 -18.78
N LYS A 152 30.71 -1.19 -19.86
CA LYS A 152 30.17 -1.40 -21.22
C LYS A 152 30.16 -2.86 -21.69
N THR A 153 30.94 -3.74 -21.05
CA THR A 153 30.98 -5.17 -21.36
C THR A 153 29.94 -5.98 -20.57
N TYR A 154 29.23 -5.35 -19.62
CA TYR A 154 28.26 -6.03 -18.77
C TYR A 154 26.97 -6.36 -19.51
N SER A 155 26.34 -7.47 -19.12
CA SER A 155 24.94 -7.67 -19.44
C SER A 155 24.08 -6.65 -18.68
N SER A 156 22.85 -6.41 -19.15
CA SER A 156 21.91 -5.54 -18.44
C SER A 156 21.66 -5.99 -17.01
N GLY A 157 21.61 -7.31 -16.77
CA GLY A 157 21.45 -7.88 -15.43
C GLY A 157 22.64 -7.60 -14.51
N MET A 158 23.88 -7.76 -15.00
CA MET A 158 25.10 -7.45 -14.23
C MET A 158 25.19 -5.97 -13.89
N PHE A 159 24.86 -5.11 -14.84
CA PHE A 159 24.82 -3.67 -14.63
C PHE A 159 23.86 -3.28 -13.50
N VAL A 160 22.64 -3.79 -13.54
CA VAL A 160 21.60 -3.53 -12.54
C VAL A 160 22.00 -4.11 -11.18
N ARG A 161 22.55 -5.31 -11.13
CA ARG A 161 23.01 -5.94 -9.89
C ARG A 161 24.09 -5.11 -9.21
N LEU A 162 25.08 -4.61 -9.95
CA LEU A 162 26.14 -3.77 -9.39
C LEU A 162 25.60 -2.42 -8.91
N ALA A 163 24.79 -1.75 -9.72
CA ALA A 163 24.20 -0.45 -9.38
C ALA A 163 23.31 -0.54 -8.13
N PHE A 164 22.49 -1.60 -8.04
CA PHE A 164 21.67 -1.86 -6.86
C PHE A 164 22.51 -2.21 -5.63
N ALA A 165 23.51 -3.08 -5.79
CA ALA A 165 24.41 -3.48 -4.71
C ALA A 165 25.13 -2.28 -4.10
N LEU A 166 25.60 -1.37 -4.92
CA LEU A 166 26.21 -0.12 -4.45
C LEU A 166 25.19 0.70 -3.64
N ALA A 167 24.05 1.01 -4.22
CA ALA A 167 23.07 1.92 -3.60
C ALA A 167 22.54 1.41 -2.25
N ILE A 168 22.41 0.08 -2.08
CA ILE A 168 21.78 -0.49 -0.87
C ILE A 168 22.81 -0.88 0.22
N ASN A 169 24.11 -1.00 -0.11
CA ASN A 169 25.12 -1.43 0.85
C ASN A 169 26.05 -0.31 1.36
N VAL A 170 25.84 0.93 0.94
CA VAL A 170 26.57 2.09 1.49
C VAL A 170 26.07 2.55 2.86
N ASP A 171 25.07 1.88 3.45
CA ASP A 171 24.38 2.27 4.69
C ASP A 171 23.95 3.73 4.68
N PRO A 172 23.00 4.13 3.81
CA PRO A 172 22.54 5.51 3.73
C PRO A 172 21.67 5.89 4.94
N GLU A 173 21.60 7.17 5.25
CA GLU A 173 20.67 7.71 6.26
C GLU A 173 19.26 7.81 5.69
N ILE A 174 19.15 8.08 4.37
CA ILE A 174 17.91 8.15 3.61
C ILE A 174 18.03 7.29 2.36
N LEU A 175 17.17 6.29 2.22
CA LEU A 175 17.08 5.43 1.03
C LEU A 175 15.84 5.80 0.22
N ILE A 176 16.03 6.17 -1.05
CA ILE A 176 14.92 6.42 -1.97
C ILE A 176 14.81 5.26 -2.95
N VAL A 177 13.63 4.62 -2.98
CA VAL A 177 13.32 3.45 -3.81
C VAL A 177 12.23 3.83 -4.81
N ASP A 178 12.53 3.76 -6.11
CA ASP A 178 11.58 4.02 -7.20
C ASP A 178 11.54 2.80 -8.13
N GLU A 179 10.46 2.04 -8.11
CA GLU A 179 10.18 0.85 -8.97
C GLU A 179 11.36 -0.14 -9.18
N ALA A 180 12.54 0.22 -8.67
CA ALA A 180 13.80 -0.48 -8.88
C ALA A 180 13.87 -1.87 -8.22
N LEU A 181 12.96 -2.20 -7.31
CA LEU A 181 12.93 -3.53 -6.65
C LEU A 181 12.39 -4.63 -7.56
N SER A 182 11.79 -4.29 -8.69
CA SER A 182 11.26 -5.26 -9.66
C SER A 182 12.29 -5.67 -10.72
N VAL A 183 13.56 -5.32 -10.54
CA VAL A 183 14.62 -5.56 -11.52
C VAL A 183 15.45 -6.81 -11.17
N GLY A 184 15.90 -7.55 -12.20
CA GLY A 184 16.65 -8.79 -12.04
C GLY A 184 15.76 -10.03 -11.97
N ASP A 185 16.39 -11.17 -11.64
CA ASP A 185 15.67 -12.42 -11.44
C ASP A 185 15.01 -12.50 -10.05
N VAL A 186 14.09 -13.46 -9.87
CA VAL A 186 13.28 -13.62 -8.64
C VAL A 186 14.16 -13.79 -7.39
N PHE A 187 15.33 -14.46 -7.51
CA PHE A 187 16.23 -14.68 -6.38
C PHE A 187 16.91 -13.38 -5.98
N PHE A 188 17.36 -12.59 -6.96
CA PHE A 188 17.95 -11.29 -6.71
C PHE A 188 16.91 -10.31 -6.11
N GLN A 189 15.68 -10.28 -6.62
CA GLN A 189 14.59 -9.49 -6.04
C GLN A 189 14.35 -9.86 -4.57
N SER A 190 14.29 -11.16 -4.25
CA SER A 190 14.14 -11.64 -2.88
C SER A 190 15.28 -11.16 -1.97
N LYS A 191 16.52 -11.18 -2.47
CA LYS A 191 17.71 -10.67 -1.78
C LYS A 191 17.61 -9.16 -1.53
N CYS A 192 17.11 -8.39 -2.51
CA CYS A 192 16.87 -6.95 -2.41
C CYS A 192 15.83 -6.61 -1.33
N TYR A 193 14.68 -7.28 -1.32
CA TYR A 193 13.65 -7.08 -0.30
C TYR A 193 14.14 -7.43 1.11
N ARG A 194 14.89 -8.53 1.26
CA ARG A 194 15.48 -8.89 2.55
C ARG A 194 16.44 -7.81 3.04
N ARG A 195 17.32 -7.31 2.16
CA ARG A 195 18.27 -6.25 2.52
C ARG A 195 17.59 -4.94 2.88
N MET A 196 16.54 -4.57 2.15
CA MET A 196 15.71 -3.40 2.49
C MET A 196 15.08 -3.53 3.87
N GLU A 197 14.58 -4.72 4.23
CA GLU A 197 14.01 -4.98 5.55
C GLU A 197 15.07 -4.88 6.67
N GLU A 198 16.31 -5.33 6.42
CA GLU A 198 17.44 -5.18 7.35
C GLU A 198 17.78 -3.70 7.58
N ILE A 199 17.81 -2.91 6.49
CA ILE A 199 18.08 -1.46 6.52
C ILE A 199 16.97 -0.74 7.29
N ARG A 200 15.69 -1.08 7.04
CA ARG A 200 14.55 -0.56 7.76
C ARG A 200 14.65 -0.81 9.26
N LYS A 201 15.00 -2.03 9.66
CA LYS A 201 15.20 -2.40 11.08
C LYS A 201 16.34 -1.65 11.77
N LYS A 202 17.33 -1.16 11.01
CA LYS A 202 18.41 -0.31 11.51
C LYS A 202 17.97 1.14 11.76
N GLY A 203 16.74 1.52 11.38
CA GLY A 203 16.22 2.87 11.56
C GLY A 203 16.57 3.84 10.42
N THR A 204 16.96 3.34 9.24
CA THR A 204 17.15 4.17 8.05
C THR A 204 15.80 4.70 7.57
N THR A 205 15.75 5.98 7.22
CA THR A 205 14.58 6.61 6.61
C THR A 205 14.40 6.09 5.18
N ILE A 206 13.19 5.63 4.81
CA ILE A 206 12.95 5.10 3.47
C ILE A 206 11.80 5.87 2.81
N LEU A 207 12.04 6.35 1.59
CA LEU A 207 11.01 6.92 0.73
C LEU A 207 10.78 5.98 -0.45
N MET A 208 9.59 5.39 -0.53
CA MET A 208 9.26 4.34 -1.51
C MET A 208 8.22 4.83 -2.52
N VAL A 209 8.52 4.64 -3.81
CA VAL A 209 7.56 4.81 -4.90
C VAL A 209 7.46 3.49 -5.66
N THR A 210 6.28 2.93 -5.75
CA THR A 210 6.04 1.70 -6.52
C THR A 210 4.59 1.64 -6.97
N HIS A 211 4.33 0.92 -8.05
CA HIS A 211 2.97 0.58 -8.48
C HIS A 211 2.44 -0.70 -7.80
N ASP A 212 3.29 -1.43 -7.08
CA ASP A 212 2.87 -2.58 -6.29
C ASP A 212 2.31 -2.13 -4.93
N MET A 213 0.98 -2.08 -4.85
CA MET A 213 0.27 -1.69 -3.63
C MET A 213 0.49 -2.69 -2.48
N GLY A 214 0.78 -3.96 -2.79
CA GLY A 214 1.14 -4.97 -1.78
C GLY A 214 2.44 -4.61 -1.06
N SER A 215 3.47 -4.20 -1.79
CA SER A 215 4.72 -3.71 -1.22
C SER A 215 4.53 -2.43 -0.41
N ILE A 216 3.71 -1.49 -0.88
CA ILE A 216 3.37 -0.27 -0.13
C ILE A 216 2.75 -0.62 1.23
N ILE A 217 1.74 -1.49 1.24
CA ILE A 217 1.04 -1.89 2.48
C ILE A 217 1.98 -2.65 3.42
N LYS A 218 2.86 -3.48 2.87
CA LYS A 218 3.77 -4.33 3.66
C LYS A 218 4.90 -3.55 4.31
N TYR A 219 5.48 -2.58 3.60
CA TYR A 219 6.74 -1.95 4.01
C TYR A 219 6.59 -0.51 4.51
N CYS A 220 5.54 0.22 4.10
CA CYS A 220 5.37 1.62 4.47
C CYS A 220 4.58 1.78 5.77
N ASP A 221 5.08 2.63 6.66
CA ASP A 221 4.38 3.02 7.90
C ASP A 221 3.25 4.01 7.57
N ARG A 222 3.51 4.91 6.62
CA ARG A 222 2.61 5.96 6.15
C ARG A 222 2.74 6.13 4.64
N VAL A 223 1.69 6.64 4.01
CA VAL A 223 1.64 6.87 2.56
C VAL A 223 1.12 8.26 2.26
N VAL A 224 1.73 8.91 1.28
CA VAL A 224 1.32 10.19 0.69
C VAL A 224 0.68 9.91 -0.67
N LEU A 225 -0.53 10.39 -0.89
CA LEU A 225 -1.30 10.23 -2.12
C LEU A 225 -1.26 11.50 -2.95
N LEU A 226 -0.73 11.39 -4.16
CA LEU A 226 -0.67 12.47 -5.13
C LEU A 226 -1.62 12.23 -6.30
N ASN A 227 -2.25 13.28 -6.80
CA ASN A 227 -2.99 13.23 -8.05
C ASN A 227 -2.82 14.54 -8.83
N LYS A 228 -2.42 14.45 -10.11
CA LYS A 228 -2.21 15.59 -11.03
C LYS A 228 -1.37 16.71 -10.40
N GLY A 229 -0.30 16.37 -9.68
CA GLY A 229 0.62 17.32 -9.06
C GLY A 229 0.14 17.88 -7.71
N GLU A 230 -1.01 17.47 -7.21
CA GLU A 230 -1.60 17.93 -5.95
C GLU A 230 -1.50 16.86 -4.86
N PHE A 231 -1.35 17.30 -3.61
CA PHE A 231 -1.51 16.47 -2.43
C PHE A 231 -3.01 16.19 -2.21
N ILE A 232 -3.37 14.91 -2.06
CA ILE A 232 -4.76 14.50 -1.82
C ILE A 232 -4.96 14.10 -0.37
N ALA A 233 -4.11 13.21 0.14
CA ALA A 233 -4.22 12.69 1.50
C ALA A 233 -2.90 12.08 1.97
N GLU A 234 -2.75 11.91 3.29
CA GLU A 234 -1.74 11.07 3.89
C GLU A 234 -2.32 10.28 5.07
N GLY A 235 -1.69 9.15 5.38
CA GLY A 235 -2.10 8.30 6.50
C GLY A 235 -1.57 6.87 6.41
N PRO A 236 -2.12 5.95 7.22
CA PRO A 236 -1.77 4.53 7.21
C PRO A 236 -1.93 3.92 5.81
N ALA A 237 -0.98 3.04 5.42
CA ALA A 237 -0.86 2.54 4.05
C ALA A 237 -2.15 1.93 3.51
N GLY A 238 -2.82 1.05 4.26
CA GLY A 238 -4.06 0.39 3.81
C GLY A 238 -5.17 1.39 3.46
N ARG A 239 -5.38 2.41 4.31
CA ARG A 239 -6.41 3.44 4.09
C ARG A 239 -6.12 4.29 2.84
N VAL A 240 -4.87 4.71 2.67
CA VAL A 240 -4.49 5.57 1.54
C VAL A 240 -4.51 4.80 0.22
N VAL A 241 -4.15 3.51 0.24
CA VAL A 241 -4.30 2.62 -0.93
C VAL A 241 -5.77 2.46 -1.33
N ASP A 242 -6.69 2.33 -0.36
CA ASP A 242 -8.13 2.27 -0.68
C ASP A 242 -8.64 3.60 -1.28
N MET A 243 -8.15 4.76 -0.80
CA MET A 243 -8.43 6.07 -1.44
C MET A 243 -7.87 6.15 -2.86
N TYR A 244 -6.66 5.61 -3.10
CA TYR A 244 -6.09 5.53 -4.44
C TYR A 244 -6.93 4.69 -5.39
N LYS A 245 -7.46 3.55 -4.92
CA LYS A 245 -8.39 2.72 -5.71
C LYS A 245 -9.67 3.48 -6.08
N LYS A 246 -10.21 4.36 -5.19
CA LYS A 246 -11.33 5.25 -5.52
C LYS A 246 -10.97 6.21 -6.66
N ILE A 247 -9.77 6.80 -6.64
CA ILE A 247 -9.32 7.69 -7.73
C ILE A 247 -9.24 6.95 -9.06
N LEU A 248 -8.71 5.72 -9.07
CA LEU A 248 -8.65 4.88 -10.28
C LEU A 248 -10.04 4.53 -10.80
N ALA A 249 -11.03 4.40 -9.92
CA ALA A 249 -12.44 4.19 -10.27
C ALA A 249 -13.18 5.48 -10.71
N GLY A 250 -12.46 6.60 -10.93
CA GLY A 250 -13.05 7.86 -11.39
C GLY A 250 -13.79 8.67 -10.33
N GLN A 251 -13.69 8.32 -9.04
CA GLN A 251 -14.46 8.91 -7.94
C GLN A 251 -13.71 9.97 -7.13
N LEU A 252 -12.84 10.75 -7.79
CA LEU A 252 -12.01 11.77 -7.14
C LEU A 252 -12.85 12.83 -6.41
N ASP A 253 -13.96 13.28 -6.99
CA ASP A 253 -14.80 14.35 -6.40
C ASP A 253 -15.51 13.86 -5.14
N ALA A 254 -16.01 12.62 -5.15
CA ALA A 254 -16.60 11.99 -3.97
C ALA A 254 -15.56 11.85 -2.84
N LEU A 255 -14.34 11.45 -3.17
CA LEU A 255 -13.24 11.35 -2.21
C LEU A 255 -12.88 12.73 -1.62
N LYS A 256 -12.76 13.77 -2.44
CA LYS A 256 -12.49 15.14 -1.95
C LYS A 256 -13.57 15.62 -0.99
N THR A 257 -14.85 15.36 -1.30
CA THR A 257 -15.98 15.72 -0.42
C THR A 257 -15.94 14.97 0.91
N GLU A 258 -15.55 13.69 0.90
CA GLU A 258 -15.40 12.88 2.11
C GLU A 258 -14.27 13.41 3.01
N LEU A 259 -13.10 13.69 2.43
CA LEU A 259 -11.94 14.25 3.15
C LEU A 259 -12.27 15.63 3.76
N GLU A 260 -13.00 16.48 3.06
CA GLU A 260 -13.44 17.78 3.57
C GLU A 260 -14.38 17.62 4.77
N ARG A 261 -15.35 16.70 4.71
CA ARG A 261 -16.24 16.39 5.84
C ARG A 261 -15.47 15.86 7.06
N GLU A 262 -14.49 14.99 6.85
CA GLU A 262 -13.64 14.50 7.94
C GLU A 262 -12.82 15.62 8.57
N ARG A 263 -12.26 16.52 7.76
CA ARG A 263 -11.52 17.68 8.23
C ARG A 263 -12.40 18.57 9.12
N LEU A 264 -13.59 18.93 8.64
CA LEU A 264 -14.57 19.74 9.40
C LEU A 264 -14.99 19.06 10.72
N ARG A 265 -15.16 17.74 10.74
CA ARG A 265 -15.47 16.99 11.97
C ARG A 265 -14.32 17.07 12.98
N LYS A 266 -13.05 16.93 12.54
CA LYS A 266 -11.88 17.03 13.40
C LYS A 266 -11.69 18.45 13.95
N GLU A 267 -11.90 19.46 13.13
CA GLU A 267 -11.82 20.87 13.54
C GLU A 267 -12.95 21.23 14.51
N GLY A 268 -14.17 20.71 14.29
CA GLY A 268 -15.32 20.87 15.21
C GLY A 268 -15.13 20.14 16.54
N ALA A 269 -14.51 18.95 16.54
CA ALA A 269 -14.19 18.22 17.77
C ALA A 269 -13.06 18.88 18.57
N ALA A 270 -12.07 19.49 17.88
CA ALA A 270 -11.01 20.26 18.53
C ALA A 270 -11.51 21.57 19.14
N ALA A 271 -12.53 22.19 18.56
CA ALA A 271 -13.16 23.40 19.08
C ALA A 271 -14.12 23.15 20.27
N SER A 272 -14.61 21.92 20.46
CA SER A 272 -15.52 21.53 21.54
C SER A 272 -14.82 20.86 22.74
N GLY A 273 -13.51 20.75 22.72
CA GLY A 273 -12.69 20.00 23.69
C GLY A 273 -12.09 20.80 24.84
N ASP A 274 -12.84 21.79 25.41
CA ASP A 274 -12.48 22.37 26.73
C ASP A 274 -13.69 22.27 27.66
N GLN A 275 -13.83 21.12 28.32
CA GLN A 275 -14.45 20.80 29.61
C GLN A 275 -15.05 19.40 29.64
N SER A 276 -14.27 18.41 30.11
CA SER A 276 -14.75 17.44 31.11
C SER A 276 -13.64 16.45 31.48
N ASP A 277 -13.48 16.32 32.75
CA ASP A 277 -12.56 15.54 33.55
C ASP A 277 -12.33 14.07 33.13
N GLY A 278 -11.10 13.72 33.40
CA GLY A 278 -10.48 12.41 33.58
C GLY A 278 -11.34 11.16 33.75
N VAL A 279 -11.13 10.23 32.81
CA VAL A 279 -11.15 8.81 33.12
C VAL A 279 -9.88 8.18 32.51
N GLN A 280 -8.98 7.81 33.41
CA GLN A 280 -7.76 7.07 33.13
C GLN A 280 -8.12 5.69 32.59
N ALA A 281 -7.72 5.42 31.35
CA ALA A 281 -7.61 4.04 30.85
C ALA A 281 -6.25 3.49 31.26
N GLN A 282 -6.22 2.66 32.28
CA GLN A 282 -5.05 1.88 32.68
C GLN A 282 -4.76 0.82 31.64
N SER A 283 -3.54 0.90 31.11
CA SER A 283 -2.90 -0.18 30.37
C SER A 283 -2.65 -1.36 31.32
N ALA A 284 -3.27 -2.51 31.07
CA ALA A 284 -2.87 -3.77 31.66
C ALA A 284 -2.06 -4.55 30.63
N ALA A 285 -0.76 -4.57 30.84
CA ALA A 285 0.15 -5.58 30.31
C ALA A 285 0.18 -6.74 31.30
N GLY A 286 0.24 -7.96 30.77
CA GLY A 286 0.75 -9.13 31.49
C GLY A 286 -0.29 -10.20 31.77
N ASP A 287 -0.04 -11.30 31.29
CA ASP A 287 0.26 -12.57 31.92
C ASP A 287 -0.40 -13.75 31.20
N SER A 288 0.47 -14.67 30.80
CA SER A 288 0.16 -15.97 30.25
C SER A 288 -0.41 -16.87 31.36
N GLY A 289 -1.73 -17.05 31.38
CA GLY A 289 -2.40 -18.01 32.24
C GLY A 289 -3.05 -19.12 31.40
N GLN A 290 -2.53 -20.33 31.54
CA GLN A 290 -3.18 -21.56 31.09
C GLN A 290 -4.53 -21.70 31.82
N VAL A 291 -5.61 -21.83 31.05
CA VAL A 291 -6.93 -22.22 31.59
C VAL A 291 -7.18 -23.68 31.22
N GLU A 292 -7.15 -24.53 32.24
CA GLU A 292 -7.61 -25.93 32.15
C GLU A 292 -9.12 -25.99 31.90
N LEU A 293 -9.50 -26.82 30.92
CA LEU A 293 -10.89 -27.21 30.66
C LEU A 293 -11.34 -28.26 31.67
N SER A 294 -12.25 -27.86 32.56
CA SER A 294 -13.06 -28.86 33.29
C SER A 294 -14.55 -28.56 33.13
N ASP A 295 -15.23 -29.51 32.58
CA ASP A 295 -16.65 -29.92 32.73
C ASP A 295 -17.75 -28.82 32.79
N PHE A 296 -18.49 -28.72 31.67
CA PHE A 296 -19.91 -28.40 31.73
C PHE A 296 -20.69 -29.38 30.83
N SER A 297 -21.08 -30.52 31.45
CA SER A 297 -22.18 -31.36 30.96
C SER A 297 -23.47 -30.88 31.63
N GLY A 298 -24.32 -30.22 30.90
CA GLY A 298 -25.63 -29.82 31.33
C GLY A 298 -26.54 -29.71 30.12
N GLY A 299 -27.20 -30.80 29.76
CA GLY A 299 -28.17 -30.80 28.70
C GLY A 299 -29.39 -29.93 29.06
N MET A 300 -29.79 -29.12 28.12
CA MET A 300 -31.11 -28.50 28.07
C MET A 300 -31.55 -28.53 26.60
N GLU A 301 -32.37 -29.55 26.31
CA GLU A 301 -33.13 -29.56 25.06
C GLU A 301 -34.09 -28.38 25.08
N LEU A 302 -33.92 -27.48 24.16
CA LEU A 302 -34.90 -26.45 23.81
C LEU A 302 -35.34 -26.72 22.37
N ASP A 303 -36.50 -27.36 22.26
CA ASP A 303 -37.30 -27.35 21.04
C ASP A 303 -37.59 -25.89 20.66
N CYS A 304 -36.99 -25.43 19.55
CA CYS A 304 -37.39 -24.21 18.88
C CYS A 304 -37.73 -24.51 17.44
N GLU A 305 -39.04 -24.64 17.19
CA GLU A 305 -39.56 -24.51 15.83
C GLU A 305 -39.14 -23.16 15.20
N PRO A 306 -38.85 -23.10 13.90
CA PRO A 306 -38.48 -21.88 13.23
C PRO A 306 -39.71 -21.00 13.01
N GLN A 307 -40.05 -20.14 13.96
CA GLN A 307 -40.96 -19.03 13.71
C GLN A 307 -40.26 -17.99 12.87
N GLY A 308 -40.79 -17.74 11.66
CA GLY A 308 -40.32 -16.72 10.74
C GLY A 308 -40.22 -15.31 11.40
N GLN A 309 -39.01 -14.84 11.58
CA GLN A 309 -38.73 -13.46 11.90
C GLN A 309 -38.46 -12.69 10.59
N GLN A 310 -39.50 -12.12 10.00
CA GLN A 310 -39.39 -11.00 9.08
C GLN A 310 -38.81 -9.81 9.86
N GLY A 311 -37.61 -9.31 9.49
CA GLY A 311 -37.18 -7.97 9.83
C GLY A 311 -35.84 -7.80 10.55
N ARG A 312 -34.99 -8.82 10.69
CA ARG A 312 -33.62 -8.61 11.22
C ARG A 312 -32.59 -8.82 10.12
N PHE A 313 -31.73 -7.80 9.89
CA PHE A 313 -30.62 -7.93 8.95
C PHE A 313 -29.57 -8.88 9.52
N MET A 314 -28.89 -9.68 8.66
CA MET A 314 -27.78 -10.57 9.05
C MET A 314 -26.63 -9.74 9.65
N LYS A 315 -26.36 -8.57 9.07
CA LYS A 315 -25.31 -7.65 9.52
C LYS A 315 -25.49 -7.15 10.97
N ASP A 316 -26.73 -7.17 11.50
CA ASP A 316 -26.99 -6.72 12.88
C ASP A 316 -26.42 -7.69 13.94
N GLN A 317 -26.04 -8.91 13.52
CA GLN A 317 -25.42 -9.92 14.38
C GLN A 317 -23.90 -9.97 14.23
N LEU A 318 -23.33 -9.12 13.38
CA LEU A 318 -21.90 -9.01 13.14
C LEU A 318 -21.31 -7.73 13.75
N THR A 319 -20.01 -7.76 14.00
CA THR A 319 -19.26 -6.56 14.35
C THR A 319 -19.01 -5.75 13.07
N ILE A 320 -19.87 -4.77 12.80
CA ILE A 320 -19.76 -3.93 11.61
C ILE A 320 -18.81 -2.75 11.84
N ASN A 321 -17.92 -2.50 10.89
CA ASN A 321 -17.07 -1.32 10.88
C ASN A 321 -17.86 -0.12 10.33
N TYR A 322 -18.23 0.81 11.21
CA TYR A 322 -18.97 2.01 10.82
C TYR A 322 -18.08 3.07 10.14
N ASP A 323 -16.76 3.02 10.35
CA ASP A 323 -15.77 3.89 9.68
C ASP A 323 -15.25 3.28 8.36
N ARG A 324 -15.96 2.28 7.83
CA ARG A 324 -15.60 1.63 6.57
C ARG A 324 -15.62 2.61 5.40
N THR A 325 -14.73 2.36 4.46
CA THR A 325 -14.77 3.03 3.17
C THR A 325 -15.84 2.39 2.28
N GLU A 326 -16.78 3.19 1.81
CA GLU A 326 -17.89 2.77 0.97
C GLU A 326 -17.97 3.67 -0.26
N TYR A 327 -18.11 3.10 -1.46
CA TYR A 327 -18.30 3.85 -2.69
C TYR A 327 -18.92 3.01 -3.81
N GLY A 328 -19.45 3.66 -4.83
CA GLY A 328 -20.04 3.11 -6.03
C GLY A 328 -20.82 4.19 -6.77
N ASP A 329 -21.35 3.86 -7.92
CA ASP A 329 -22.17 4.78 -8.69
C ASP A 329 -23.67 4.76 -8.28
N GLY A 330 -24.01 3.90 -7.32
CA GLY A 330 -25.36 3.80 -6.74
C GLY A 330 -26.36 3.00 -7.58
N ARG A 331 -25.94 2.35 -8.66
CA ARG A 331 -26.81 1.49 -9.48
C ARG A 331 -27.15 0.16 -8.82
N ALA A 332 -26.32 -0.29 -7.91
CA ALA A 332 -26.59 -1.40 -7.00
C ALA A 332 -26.18 -1.01 -5.58
N GLU A 333 -26.72 -1.68 -4.57
CA GLU A 333 -26.43 -1.46 -3.16
C GLU A 333 -26.37 -2.79 -2.43
N ILE A 334 -25.29 -3.06 -1.71
CA ILE A 334 -25.19 -4.20 -0.79
C ILE A 334 -25.95 -3.81 0.48
N VAL A 335 -27.17 -4.28 0.60
CA VAL A 335 -28.12 -3.90 1.68
C VAL A 335 -27.91 -4.72 2.94
N ASP A 336 -27.40 -5.95 2.80
CA ASP A 336 -27.17 -6.86 3.92
C ASP A 336 -26.00 -7.80 3.65
N LEU A 337 -25.36 -8.27 4.71
CA LEU A 337 -24.27 -9.23 4.65
C LEU A 337 -24.25 -10.15 5.88
N GLY A 338 -23.79 -11.38 5.69
CA GLY A 338 -23.66 -12.38 6.75
C GLY A 338 -22.38 -13.19 6.61
N LEU A 339 -21.81 -13.58 7.74
CA LEU A 339 -20.72 -14.55 7.83
C LEU A 339 -21.22 -15.73 8.68
N PHE A 340 -21.14 -16.92 8.13
CA PHE A 340 -21.72 -18.13 8.74
C PHE A 340 -20.65 -19.18 8.99
N ASP A 341 -20.66 -19.79 10.15
CA ASP A 341 -19.87 -20.98 10.47
C ASP A 341 -20.43 -22.22 9.76
N GLU A 342 -19.75 -23.37 9.91
CA GLU A 342 -20.17 -24.66 9.32
C GLU A 342 -21.55 -25.11 9.79
N ARG A 343 -22.00 -24.66 10.97
CA ARG A 343 -23.31 -24.99 11.55
C ARG A 343 -24.42 -24.05 11.10
N GLY A 344 -24.09 -23.03 10.32
CA GLY A 344 -25.02 -22.02 9.84
C GLY A 344 -25.32 -20.89 10.84
N ASN A 345 -24.53 -20.74 11.90
CA ASN A 345 -24.67 -19.60 12.82
C ASN A 345 -23.96 -18.37 12.27
N ILE A 346 -24.59 -17.21 12.43
CA ILE A 346 -23.97 -15.91 12.07
C ILE A 346 -22.93 -15.57 13.14
N THR A 347 -21.67 -15.38 12.72
CA THR A 347 -20.56 -15.13 13.64
C THR A 347 -19.38 -14.46 12.95
N ASN A 348 -18.63 -13.65 13.69
CA ASN A 348 -17.31 -13.15 13.26
C ASN A 348 -16.18 -14.14 13.58
N LEU A 349 -16.47 -15.24 14.28
CA LEU A 349 -15.50 -16.18 14.80
C LEU A 349 -15.58 -17.50 14.04
N LEU A 350 -14.51 -17.85 13.31
CA LEU A 350 -14.42 -19.04 12.49
C LEU A 350 -13.30 -19.98 12.96
N LEU A 351 -13.49 -21.27 12.82
CA LEU A 351 -12.48 -22.26 13.14
C LEU A 351 -11.68 -22.63 11.88
N LYS A 352 -10.36 -22.68 12.03
CA LYS A 352 -9.48 -23.14 10.96
C LYS A 352 -9.77 -24.59 10.62
N GLY A 353 -9.90 -24.87 9.32
CA GLY A 353 -10.20 -26.20 8.80
C GLY A 353 -11.68 -26.48 8.58
N GLU A 354 -12.59 -25.68 9.11
CA GLU A 354 -14.03 -25.82 8.91
C GLU A 354 -14.53 -25.06 7.69
N LEU A 355 -15.71 -25.43 7.19
CA LEU A 355 -16.40 -24.68 6.14
C LEU A 355 -17.00 -23.40 6.73
N PHE A 356 -17.02 -22.35 5.93
CA PHE A 356 -17.74 -21.12 6.25
C PHE A 356 -18.38 -20.52 4.99
N THR A 357 -19.41 -19.70 5.18
CA THR A 357 -20.13 -19.07 4.09
C THR A 357 -20.23 -17.58 4.30
N ILE A 358 -19.85 -16.82 3.27
CA ILE A 358 -20.09 -15.40 3.17
C ILE A 358 -21.36 -15.20 2.35
N LYS A 359 -22.33 -14.43 2.87
CA LYS A 359 -23.55 -14.07 2.15
C LYS A 359 -23.61 -12.56 1.97
N GLU A 360 -24.03 -12.13 0.79
CA GLU A 360 -24.38 -10.74 0.53
C GLU A 360 -25.75 -10.66 -0.15
N ARG A 361 -26.54 -9.66 0.24
CA ARG A 361 -27.80 -9.31 -0.41
C ARG A 361 -27.65 -7.97 -1.05
N ILE A 362 -27.95 -7.90 -2.34
CA ILE A 362 -27.75 -6.75 -3.19
C ILE A 362 -29.08 -6.33 -3.78
N HIS A 363 -29.41 -5.05 -3.64
CA HIS A 363 -30.54 -4.40 -4.28
C HIS A 363 -30.10 -3.63 -5.52
N PHE A 364 -30.87 -3.69 -6.61
CA PHE A 364 -30.56 -3.05 -7.87
C PHE A 364 -31.48 -1.86 -8.14
N ASN A 365 -30.86 -0.68 -8.32
CA ASN A 365 -31.56 0.57 -8.62
C ASN A 365 -31.77 0.79 -10.13
N THR A 366 -31.14 -0.03 -10.98
CA THR A 366 -31.22 0.04 -12.44
C THR A 366 -31.01 -1.34 -13.06
N GLU A 367 -31.20 -1.44 -14.37
CA GLU A 367 -30.89 -2.66 -15.13
C GLU A 367 -29.39 -2.82 -15.32
N ILE A 368 -28.85 -4.03 -15.05
CA ILE A 368 -27.45 -4.40 -15.25
C ILE A 368 -27.41 -5.77 -15.92
N GLN A 369 -26.65 -5.89 -17.04
CA GLN A 369 -26.64 -7.10 -17.87
C GLN A 369 -25.83 -8.25 -17.25
N ALA A 370 -24.69 -7.92 -16.60
CA ALA A 370 -23.77 -8.92 -16.07
C ALA A 370 -23.11 -8.41 -14.76
N PRO A 371 -23.85 -8.40 -13.64
CA PRO A 371 -23.27 -8.01 -12.36
C PRO A 371 -22.27 -9.08 -11.87
N ILE A 372 -21.18 -8.63 -11.27
CA ILE A 372 -20.12 -9.47 -10.71
C ILE A 372 -20.06 -9.18 -9.21
N PHE A 373 -20.20 -10.22 -8.41
CA PHE A 373 -20.14 -10.12 -6.95
C PHE A 373 -18.78 -10.62 -6.47
N THR A 374 -18.19 -9.94 -5.50
CA THR A 374 -16.81 -10.19 -5.08
C THR A 374 -16.69 -10.09 -3.57
N TYR A 375 -15.93 -11.00 -2.96
CA TYR A 375 -15.40 -10.78 -1.63
C TYR A 375 -13.87 -10.78 -1.63
N THR A 376 -13.27 -10.09 -0.65
CA THR A 376 -11.82 -10.08 -0.42
C THR A 376 -11.55 -10.11 1.07
N ILE A 377 -10.65 -11.00 1.52
CA ILE A 377 -10.17 -11.09 2.89
C ILE A 377 -8.76 -10.48 2.94
N LYS A 378 -8.54 -9.57 3.91
CA LYS A 378 -7.31 -8.82 4.09
C LYS A 378 -6.76 -9.03 5.50
N ASP A 379 -5.44 -8.84 5.66
CA ASP A 379 -4.84 -8.70 6.99
C ASP A 379 -5.14 -7.32 7.62
N LYS A 380 -4.74 -7.12 8.89
CA LYS A 380 -4.91 -5.84 9.61
C LYS A 380 -4.17 -4.67 8.96
N LYS A 381 -3.17 -4.93 8.13
CA LYS A 381 -2.42 -3.90 7.39
C LYS A 381 -3.10 -3.52 6.08
N GLY A 382 -4.13 -4.28 5.66
CA GLY A 382 -4.86 -4.09 4.42
C GLY A 382 -4.31 -4.89 3.23
N THR A 383 -3.34 -5.81 3.45
CA THR A 383 -2.86 -6.72 2.42
C THR A 383 -3.97 -7.71 2.03
N GLU A 384 -4.30 -7.78 0.76
CA GLU A 384 -5.26 -8.75 0.23
C GLU A 384 -4.66 -10.16 0.29
N LEU A 385 -5.27 -11.06 1.06
CA LEU A 385 -4.77 -12.40 1.29
C LEU A 385 -5.44 -13.42 0.37
N THR A 386 -6.75 -13.29 0.22
CA THR A 386 -7.58 -14.14 -0.64
C THR A 386 -8.87 -13.43 -1.00
N GLY A 387 -9.52 -13.91 -2.05
CA GLY A 387 -10.81 -13.43 -2.51
C GLY A 387 -11.14 -14.05 -3.85
N THR A 388 -12.41 -14.01 -4.21
CA THR A 388 -12.86 -14.43 -5.53
C THR A 388 -14.13 -13.68 -5.94
N ASN A 389 -14.62 -13.94 -7.12
CA ASN A 389 -15.84 -13.36 -7.64
C ASN A 389 -16.66 -14.38 -8.45
N THR A 390 -17.91 -14.06 -8.66
CA THR A 390 -18.86 -14.93 -9.39
C THR A 390 -18.43 -15.24 -10.82
N MET A 391 -17.68 -14.33 -11.48
CA MET A 391 -17.18 -14.55 -12.83
C MET A 391 -16.06 -15.60 -12.85
N PHE A 392 -15.09 -15.53 -11.93
CA PHE A 392 -13.99 -16.50 -11.83
C PHE A 392 -14.48 -17.88 -11.42
N GLU A 393 -15.50 -17.93 -10.57
CA GLU A 393 -16.11 -19.20 -10.14
C GLU A 393 -17.13 -19.74 -11.17
N GLY A 394 -17.33 -19.06 -12.29
CA GLY A 394 -18.21 -19.50 -13.38
C GLY A 394 -19.69 -19.55 -12.99
N ALA A 395 -20.11 -18.71 -12.04
CA ALA A 395 -21.52 -18.64 -11.62
C ALA A 395 -22.38 -18.01 -12.73
N ASP A 396 -23.52 -18.63 -13.03
CA ASP A 396 -24.50 -18.12 -14.01
C ASP A 396 -25.35 -17.00 -13.41
N ILE A 397 -24.85 -15.78 -13.49
CA ILE A 397 -25.56 -14.59 -13.02
C ILE A 397 -26.37 -14.00 -14.17
N LYS A 398 -27.68 -13.97 -14.00
CA LYS A 398 -28.62 -13.44 -15.01
C LYS A 398 -28.70 -11.91 -14.95
N PRO A 399 -29.07 -11.26 -16.08
CA PRO A 399 -29.36 -9.84 -16.10
C PRO A 399 -30.41 -9.47 -15.05
N VAL A 400 -30.21 -8.33 -14.41
CA VAL A 400 -31.09 -7.80 -13.34
C VAL A 400 -31.82 -6.55 -13.83
N LYS A 401 -32.99 -6.30 -13.26
CA LYS A 401 -33.81 -5.11 -13.48
C LYS A 401 -33.86 -4.24 -12.25
N ARG A 402 -34.33 -3.02 -12.42
CA ARG A 402 -34.57 -2.12 -11.29
C ARG A 402 -35.57 -2.76 -10.32
N GLY A 403 -35.20 -2.79 -9.03
CA GLY A 403 -35.97 -3.35 -7.94
C GLY A 403 -35.71 -4.82 -7.66
N ASP A 404 -34.90 -5.48 -8.49
CA ASP A 404 -34.50 -6.87 -8.22
C ASP A 404 -33.53 -6.91 -7.03
N GLU A 405 -33.55 -8.05 -6.33
CA GLU A 405 -32.58 -8.38 -5.28
C GLU A 405 -31.90 -9.72 -5.61
N TYR A 406 -30.61 -9.78 -5.33
CA TYR A 406 -29.84 -11.02 -5.36
C TYR A 406 -29.29 -11.33 -3.98
N VAL A 407 -29.32 -12.63 -3.62
CA VAL A 407 -28.54 -13.17 -2.50
C VAL A 407 -27.45 -14.05 -3.10
N VAL A 408 -26.20 -13.70 -2.81
CA VAL A 408 -25.01 -14.44 -3.29
C VAL A 408 -24.31 -15.07 -2.10
N GLU A 409 -23.93 -16.34 -2.25
CA GLU A 409 -23.27 -17.12 -1.21
C GLU A 409 -21.93 -17.63 -1.73
N PHE A 410 -20.87 -17.41 -0.96
CA PHE A 410 -19.54 -17.97 -1.18
C PHE A 410 -19.21 -18.92 -0.04
N THR A 411 -19.15 -20.21 -0.33
CA THR A 411 -18.85 -21.26 0.67
C THR A 411 -17.48 -21.84 0.40
N GLN A 412 -16.60 -21.81 1.39
CA GLN A 412 -15.22 -22.29 1.29
C GLN A 412 -14.69 -22.76 2.64
N LYS A 413 -13.53 -23.45 2.63
CA LYS A 413 -12.83 -23.90 3.83
C LYS A 413 -11.93 -22.80 4.37
N MET A 414 -11.92 -22.59 5.70
CA MET A 414 -11.05 -21.64 6.36
C MET A 414 -9.62 -22.21 6.46
N THR A 415 -8.74 -21.79 5.55
CA THR A 415 -7.33 -22.23 5.49
C THR A 415 -6.33 -21.18 6.01
N LEU A 416 -6.82 -20.00 6.37
CA LEU A 416 -6.00 -18.94 6.99
C LEU A 416 -5.52 -19.36 8.36
N GLN A 417 -4.38 -18.82 8.79
CA GLN A 417 -3.85 -19.02 10.14
C GLN A 417 -4.74 -18.36 11.20
N GLY A 418 -4.57 -18.73 12.47
CA GLY A 418 -5.26 -18.06 13.57
C GLY A 418 -4.88 -16.58 13.61
N GLY A 419 -5.88 -15.70 13.73
CA GLY A 419 -5.68 -14.25 13.75
C GLY A 419 -6.92 -13.46 13.37
N GLU A 420 -6.73 -12.15 13.25
CA GLU A 420 -7.76 -11.19 12.89
C GLU A 420 -7.60 -10.74 11.44
N TYR A 421 -8.67 -10.76 10.69
CA TYR A 421 -8.74 -10.41 9.28
C TYR A 421 -9.88 -9.43 9.02
N LEU A 422 -9.89 -8.80 7.86
CA LEU A 422 -10.90 -7.84 7.43
C LEU A 422 -11.59 -8.34 6.17
N LEU A 423 -12.91 -8.26 6.13
CA LEU A 423 -13.74 -8.64 4.97
C LEU A 423 -14.14 -7.39 4.19
N SER A 424 -13.95 -7.43 2.87
CA SER A 424 -14.43 -6.43 1.92
C SER A 424 -15.33 -7.11 0.89
N MET A 425 -16.34 -6.39 0.38
CA MET A 425 -17.32 -6.92 -0.57
C MET A 425 -17.62 -5.90 -1.66
N SER A 426 -17.99 -6.37 -2.86
CA SER A 426 -18.38 -5.46 -3.94
C SER A 426 -19.29 -6.08 -4.97
N CYS A 427 -20.14 -5.22 -5.56
CA CYS A 427 -20.88 -5.46 -6.78
C CYS A 427 -20.27 -4.60 -7.90
N THR A 428 -19.79 -5.23 -8.97
CA THR A 428 -19.08 -4.61 -10.09
C THR A 428 -19.59 -5.14 -11.42
N GLY A 429 -19.00 -4.71 -12.55
CA GLY A 429 -19.27 -5.24 -13.88
C GLY A 429 -18.33 -4.67 -14.91
N PHE A 430 -18.61 -4.99 -16.20
CA PHE A 430 -17.89 -4.42 -17.33
C PHE A 430 -18.88 -3.72 -18.26
N GLU A 431 -18.58 -2.49 -18.66
CA GLU A 431 -19.33 -1.72 -19.64
C GLU A 431 -18.39 -1.20 -20.72
N GLN A 432 -18.69 -1.50 -21.98
CA GLN A 432 -17.82 -1.14 -23.12
C GLN A 432 -16.35 -1.57 -22.95
N GLY A 433 -16.11 -2.64 -22.17
CA GLY A 433 -14.76 -3.15 -21.89
C GLY A 433 -14.08 -2.51 -20.67
N GLU A 434 -14.67 -1.50 -20.07
CA GLU A 434 -14.17 -0.86 -18.83
C GLU A 434 -14.80 -1.46 -17.59
N HIS A 435 -14.01 -1.61 -16.52
CA HIS A 435 -14.48 -2.11 -15.22
C HIS A 435 -15.22 -1.01 -14.48
N VAL A 436 -16.46 -1.29 -14.08
CA VAL A 436 -17.34 -0.36 -13.36
C VAL A 436 -17.65 -0.90 -11.97
N VAL A 437 -17.65 -0.02 -10.96
CA VAL A 437 -18.00 -0.33 -9.58
C VAL A 437 -19.38 0.22 -9.27
N TYR A 438 -20.36 -0.66 -9.10
CA TYR A 438 -21.74 -0.27 -8.75
C TYR A 438 -21.84 -0.01 -7.25
N HIS A 439 -21.24 -0.88 -6.41
CA HIS A 439 -21.14 -0.68 -4.96
C HIS A 439 -19.95 -1.46 -4.38
N ARG A 440 -19.21 -0.86 -3.46
CA ARG A 440 -18.08 -1.49 -2.77
C ARG A 440 -18.00 -1.07 -1.31
N LEU A 441 -17.83 -2.08 -0.45
CA LEU A 441 -17.63 -1.94 0.99
C LEU A 441 -16.23 -2.45 1.33
N TYR A 442 -15.32 -1.57 1.76
CA TYR A 442 -14.01 -1.97 2.26
C TYR A 442 -14.05 -2.19 3.76
N ASN A 443 -13.43 -3.32 4.18
CA ASN A 443 -13.26 -3.63 5.60
C ASN A 443 -14.58 -3.53 6.38
N VAL A 444 -15.65 -4.07 5.80
CA VAL A 444 -17.02 -3.92 6.33
C VAL A 444 -17.21 -4.63 7.67
N THR A 445 -16.51 -5.74 7.88
CA THR A 445 -16.52 -6.51 9.13
C THR A 445 -15.17 -7.19 9.35
N ASN A 446 -14.88 -7.60 10.58
CA ASN A 446 -13.73 -8.44 10.90
C ASN A 446 -14.08 -9.93 10.84
N ILE A 447 -13.05 -10.76 10.67
CA ILE A 447 -13.09 -12.21 10.80
C ILE A 447 -12.03 -12.62 11.81
N THR A 448 -12.43 -13.26 12.91
CA THR A 448 -11.51 -13.85 13.88
C THR A 448 -11.37 -15.33 13.59
N VAL A 449 -10.17 -15.78 13.22
CA VAL A 449 -9.88 -17.19 12.98
C VAL A 449 -9.21 -17.79 14.21
N ILE A 450 -9.84 -18.81 14.79
CA ILE A 450 -9.24 -19.64 15.84
C ILE A 450 -8.56 -20.85 15.22
N SER A 451 -7.32 -21.11 15.64
CA SER A 451 -6.53 -22.23 15.18
C SER A 451 -5.82 -22.91 16.34
N ASN A 452 -5.91 -24.24 16.37
CA ASN A 452 -5.15 -25.12 17.27
C ASN A 452 -3.82 -25.57 16.66
N LYS A 453 -3.54 -25.20 15.39
CA LYS A 453 -2.34 -25.58 14.64
C LYS A 453 -1.75 -24.36 13.96
N ASN A 454 -0.56 -23.93 14.39
CA ASN A 454 0.17 -22.86 13.75
C ASN A 454 1.19 -23.44 12.76
N THR A 455 1.05 -23.06 11.48
CA THR A 455 2.00 -23.38 10.42
C THR A 455 2.71 -22.11 9.97
N VAL A 456 3.76 -22.24 9.16
CA VAL A 456 4.47 -21.08 8.60
C VAL A 456 3.66 -20.50 7.44
N GLY A 457 3.61 -19.17 7.34
CA GLY A 457 2.93 -18.45 6.25
C GLY A 457 1.50 -18.06 6.59
N VAL A 458 0.73 -17.65 5.58
CA VAL A 458 -0.63 -17.12 5.71
C VAL A 458 -1.68 -18.21 5.64
N TYR A 459 -1.41 -19.25 4.84
CA TYR A 459 -2.30 -20.41 4.61
C TYR A 459 -1.72 -21.67 5.20
N ASP A 460 -2.60 -22.56 5.67
CA ASP A 460 -2.28 -23.97 5.89
C ASP A 460 -2.66 -24.76 4.65
N MET A 461 -1.69 -25.32 3.97
CA MET A 461 -1.91 -26.17 2.81
C MET A 461 -2.32 -27.61 3.18
N GLU A 462 -2.54 -27.87 4.48
CA GLU A 462 -2.96 -29.18 5.02
C GLU A 462 -2.05 -30.33 4.58
N SER A 463 -0.73 -30.08 4.61
CA SER A 463 0.26 -31.05 4.16
C SER A 463 0.17 -32.36 4.94
N GLN A 464 0.17 -33.48 4.23
CA GLN A 464 0.33 -34.83 4.79
C GLN A 464 1.79 -35.20 4.79
N VAL A 465 2.31 -35.65 5.93
CA VAL A 465 3.72 -36.04 6.08
C VAL A 465 3.84 -37.54 6.27
N ARG A 466 4.64 -38.19 5.43
CA ARG A 466 5.09 -39.57 5.63
C ARG A 466 6.61 -39.54 5.83
N ALA A 467 7.08 -40.07 6.94
CA ALA A 467 8.51 -40.18 7.24
C ALA A 467 8.88 -41.65 7.49
N GLU A 468 9.91 -42.12 6.80
CA GLU A 468 10.46 -43.48 6.98
C GLU A 468 11.94 -43.34 7.36
N LYS A 469 12.36 -44.07 8.40
CA LYS A 469 13.77 -44.16 8.77
C LYS A 469 14.47 -45.13 7.81
N THR A 470 15.38 -44.63 7.00
CA THR A 470 16.30 -45.49 6.23
C THR A 470 17.41 -45.96 7.15
N GLU A 471 17.58 -47.28 7.28
CA GLU A 471 18.78 -47.87 7.94
C GLU A 471 19.97 -47.63 7.02
N ALA A 472 21.11 -47.18 7.63
CA ALA A 472 22.36 -46.85 6.93
C ALA A 472 23.15 -48.10 6.57
#